data_a875c4f93b6b177bb4bd6ddeda8a275e
#
_entry.id   a875c4f93b6b177bb4bd6ddeda8a275e
#
_cell.length_a   1.000
_cell.length_b   1.000
_cell.length_c   1.000
_cell.angle_alpha   90.00
_cell.angle_beta   90.00
_cell.angle_gamma   90.00
#
_symmetry.space_group_name_H-M   'P 1'
#
loop_
_entity.id
_entity.type
_entity.pdbx_description
1 polymer ?
#
loop_
_entity_poly.entity_id
_entity_poly.type
_entity_poly.pdbx_seq_one_letter_code
_entity_poly.pdbx_strand_id
1 'polypeptide(L)'
;MATAVLAVQGAFAEHEAKLAELGETCVELRQAADLTQPFDRLVLPGGESTTQGKLLDELGMLEPLRERIAGGMPVLATCAGLILLASRLDAHDDKGTPRLGTMDVLVRRNAYGRQLGSFHTELELAGAGTVPATFIRAPFVIETGAGVQTLATCDGNVVAVRQGNQLGLAFHPELDGDPRIHELFLSL
;
A
#
# COMPACT_ATOMS: atom_id res chain seq x y z
N MET A 1 14.62 14.97 2.86
CA MET A 1 14.42 13.52 2.81
C MET A 1 13.60 13.23 1.56
N ALA A 2 13.69 12.07 0.97
CA ALA A 2 12.96 11.76 -0.26
C ALA A 2 12.09 10.51 -0.08
N THR A 3 10.92 10.49 -0.68
CA THR A 3 10.02 9.34 -0.69
C THR A 3 10.20 8.57 -1.99
N ALA A 4 10.54 7.28 -1.90
CA ALA A 4 10.55 6.41 -3.07
C ALA A 4 9.11 6.01 -3.43
N VAL A 5 8.80 5.95 -4.72
CA VAL A 5 7.53 5.45 -5.24
C VAL A 5 7.82 4.29 -6.19
N LEU A 6 7.22 3.12 -5.93
CA LEU A 6 7.36 1.97 -6.82
C LEU A 6 6.66 2.26 -8.15
N ALA A 7 7.45 2.46 -9.22
CA ALA A 7 6.98 2.94 -10.51
C ALA A 7 7.09 1.87 -11.62
N VAL A 8 6.96 0.59 -11.26
CA VAL A 8 6.98 -0.52 -12.23
C VAL A 8 5.62 -0.75 -12.89
N GLN A 9 4.51 -0.44 -12.18
CA GLN A 9 3.14 -0.57 -12.68
C GLN A 9 2.16 0.07 -11.68
N GLY A 10 1.06 0.69 -12.14
CA GLY A 10 -0.02 1.19 -11.31
C GLY A 10 -0.06 2.71 -11.14
N ALA A 11 -0.75 3.19 -10.11
CA ALA A 11 -1.08 4.61 -9.86
C ALA A 11 0.07 5.36 -9.15
N PHE A 12 1.32 5.22 -9.62
CA PHE A 12 2.48 5.85 -8.99
C PHE A 12 2.51 7.38 -9.21
N ALA A 13 2.11 7.85 -10.40
CA ALA A 13 2.11 9.28 -10.73
C ALA A 13 1.12 10.09 -9.89
N GLU A 14 -0.03 9.50 -9.53
CA GLU A 14 -1.03 10.11 -8.67
C GLU A 14 -0.48 10.28 -7.24
N HIS A 15 0.24 9.29 -6.70
CA HIS A 15 0.92 9.43 -5.42
C HIS A 15 2.02 10.49 -5.45
N GLU A 16 2.81 10.56 -6.53
CA GLU A 16 3.84 11.58 -6.71
C GLU A 16 3.26 12.99 -6.73
N ALA A 17 2.12 13.16 -7.42
CA ALA A 17 1.42 14.45 -7.43
C ALA A 17 0.97 14.86 -6.02
N LYS A 18 0.42 13.93 -5.22
CA LYS A 18 0.02 14.20 -3.83
C LYS A 18 1.21 14.54 -2.93
N LEU A 19 2.31 13.80 -3.06
CA LEU A 19 3.53 14.06 -2.29
C LEU A 19 4.16 15.41 -2.67
N ALA A 20 4.15 15.76 -3.95
CA ALA A 20 4.64 17.05 -4.43
C ALA A 20 3.79 18.22 -3.90
N GLU A 21 2.46 18.09 -3.80
CA GLU A 21 1.57 19.07 -3.15
C GLU A 21 1.97 19.33 -1.68
N LEU A 22 2.51 18.30 -1.01
CA LEU A 22 3.00 18.37 0.37
C LEU A 22 4.48 18.80 0.48
N GLY A 23 5.12 19.12 -0.64
CA GLY A 23 6.52 19.58 -0.68
C GLY A 23 7.57 18.46 -0.61
N GLU A 24 7.14 17.19 -0.77
CA GLU A 24 8.06 16.05 -0.79
C GLU A 24 8.72 15.86 -2.15
N THR A 25 9.97 15.41 -2.12
CA THR A 25 10.72 14.99 -3.31
C THR A 25 10.51 13.49 -3.51
N CYS A 26 10.15 13.07 -4.73
CA CYS A 26 9.97 11.67 -5.07
C CYS A 26 11.15 11.09 -5.85
N VAL A 27 11.41 9.79 -5.61
CA VAL A 27 12.35 8.96 -6.36
C VAL A 27 11.56 7.79 -6.93
N GLU A 28 11.48 7.68 -8.25
CA GLU A 28 10.85 6.53 -8.90
C GLU A 28 11.75 5.29 -8.83
N LEU A 29 11.18 4.16 -8.37
CA LEU A 29 11.86 2.86 -8.41
C LEU A 29 11.32 2.04 -9.59
N ARG A 30 12.10 1.93 -10.65
CA ARG A 30 11.79 1.19 -11.88
C ARG A 30 12.70 -0.02 -12.09
N GLN A 31 13.88 -0.03 -11.45
CA GLN A 31 14.91 -1.06 -11.58
C GLN A 31 15.84 -1.05 -10.35
N ALA A 32 16.62 -2.12 -10.17
CA ALA A 32 17.52 -2.24 -9.00
C ALA A 32 18.51 -1.09 -8.84
N ALA A 33 18.98 -0.48 -9.94
CA ALA A 33 19.90 0.65 -9.89
C ALA A 33 19.29 1.87 -9.16
N ASP A 34 17.97 2.04 -9.20
CA ASP A 34 17.29 3.17 -8.56
C ASP A 34 17.33 3.07 -7.02
N LEU A 35 17.54 1.87 -6.48
CA LEU A 35 17.71 1.65 -5.04
C LEU A 35 18.96 2.30 -4.46
N THR A 36 19.93 2.72 -5.31
CA THR A 36 21.14 3.43 -4.88
C THR A 36 20.89 4.91 -4.58
N GLN A 37 19.76 5.45 -5.01
CA GLN A 37 19.37 6.83 -4.71
C GLN A 37 18.98 6.95 -3.23
N PRO A 38 19.20 8.12 -2.61
CA PRO A 38 18.85 8.34 -1.21
C PRO A 38 17.34 8.51 -1.06
N PHE A 39 16.70 7.64 -0.29
CA PHE A 39 15.33 7.76 0.17
C PHE A 39 15.14 7.08 1.53
N ASP A 40 14.18 7.52 2.30
CA ASP A 40 13.91 7.05 3.66
C ASP A 40 12.45 6.60 3.89
N ARG A 41 11.60 6.72 2.88
CA ARG A 41 10.20 6.28 2.87
C ARG A 41 9.86 5.59 1.55
N LEU A 42 8.81 4.76 1.55
CA LEU A 42 8.37 4.03 0.35
C LEU A 42 6.85 4.11 0.17
N VAL A 43 6.41 4.36 -1.05
CA VAL A 43 5.02 4.17 -1.48
C VAL A 43 4.94 2.95 -2.40
N LEU A 44 4.02 2.04 -2.07
CA LEU A 44 3.62 0.90 -2.89
C LEU A 44 2.22 1.19 -3.44
N PRO A 45 2.10 1.64 -4.70
CA PRO A 45 0.84 2.12 -5.26
C PRO A 45 -0.14 0.97 -5.57
N GLY A 46 -1.40 1.36 -5.75
CA GLY A 46 -2.40 0.49 -6.35
C GLY A 46 -2.04 0.09 -7.78
N GLY A 47 -2.58 -1.04 -8.22
CA GLY A 47 -2.30 -1.60 -9.55
C GLY A 47 -2.66 -3.09 -9.62
N GLU A 48 -1.89 -3.87 -10.37
CA GLU A 48 -2.05 -5.33 -10.47
C GLU A 48 -0.93 -6.02 -9.66
N SER A 49 -1.29 -6.53 -8.48
CA SER A 49 -0.33 -7.06 -7.49
C SER A 49 0.51 -8.24 -8.00
N THR A 50 -0.05 -9.08 -8.89
CA THR A 50 0.70 -10.22 -9.47
C THR A 50 1.81 -9.72 -10.38
N THR A 51 1.51 -8.72 -11.22
CA THR A 51 2.50 -8.09 -12.10
C THR A 51 3.55 -7.34 -11.30
N GLN A 52 3.13 -6.53 -10.33
CA GLN A 52 4.06 -5.80 -9.46
C GLN A 52 5.00 -6.76 -8.72
N GLY A 53 4.48 -7.85 -8.12
CA GLY A 53 5.28 -8.83 -7.41
C GLY A 53 6.31 -9.53 -8.30
N LYS A 54 5.91 -9.94 -9.51
CA LYS A 54 6.83 -10.53 -10.49
C LYS A 54 7.92 -9.54 -10.93
N LEU A 55 7.55 -8.30 -11.24
CA LEU A 55 8.51 -7.27 -11.65
C LEU A 55 9.48 -6.92 -10.52
N LEU A 56 9.01 -6.84 -9.27
CA LEU A 56 9.89 -6.64 -8.10
C LEU A 56 10.96 -7.74 -8.00
N ASP A 57 10.58 -8.99 -8.22
CA ASP A 57 11.48 -10.14 -8.18
C ASP A 57 12.43 -10.15 -9.38
N GLU A 58 11.91 -10.06 -10.60
CA GLU A 58 12.68 -10.08 -11.85
C GLU A 58 13.67 -8.92 -11.96
N LEU A 59 13.31 -7.74 -11.42
CA LEU A 59 14.16 -6.54 -11.42
C LEU A 59 15.12 -6.49 -10.21
N GLY A 60 15.13 -7.51 -9.35
CA GLY A 60 16.04 -7.61 -8.21
C GLY A 60 15.77 -6.60 -7.09
N MET A 61 14.54 -6.06 -6.99
CA MET A 61 14.16 -5.09 -5.97
C MET A 61 13.45 -5.71 -4.75
N LEU A 62 12.94 -6.93 -4.86
CA LEU A 62 12.09 -7.55 -3.85
C LEU A 62 12.79 -7.68 -2.50
N GLU A 63 13.93 -8.37 -2.46
CA GLU A 63 14.67 -8.60 -1.21
C GLU A 63 15.25 -7.31 -0.60
N PRO A 64 15.92 -6.42 -1.37
CA PRO A 64 16.41 -5.17 -0.80
C PRO A 64 15.33 -4.30 -0.19
N LEU A 65 14.13 -4.22 -0.80
CA LEU A 65 13.00 -3.47 -0.23
C LEU A 65 12.43 -4.17 1.00
N ARG A 66 12.30 -5.50 0.98
CA ARG A 66 11.87 -6.28 2.15
C ARG A 66 12.77 -6.03 3.36
N GLU A 67 14.09 -6.06 3.18
CA GLU A 67 15.05 -5.79 4.23
C GLU A 67 14.93 -4.37 4.80
N ARG A 68 14.78 -3.36 3.94
CA ARG A 68 14.59 -1.97 4.38
C ARG A 68 13.30 -1.79 5.17
N ILE A 69 12.19 -2.40 4.73
CA ILE A 69 10.89 -2.34 5.42
C ILE A 69 10.99 -3.05 6.77
N ALA A 70 11.59 -4.25 6.82
CA ALA A 70 11.83 -4.98 8.06
C ALA A 70 12.74 -4.21 9.02
N GLY A 71 13.67 -3.40 8.49
CA GLY A 71 14.52 -2.47 9.24
C GLY A 71 13.80 -1.22 9.75
N GLY A 72 12.51 -1.06 9.48
CA GLY A 72 11.67 0.02 10.02
C GLY A 72 11.43 1.19 9.06
N MET A 73 11.78 1.07 7.78
CA MET A 73 11.47 2.11 6.78
C MET A 73 9.95 2.32 6.70
N PRO A 74 9.46 3.58 6.81
CA PRO A 74 8.05 3.90 6.66
C PRO A 74 7.51 3.52 5.28
N VAL A 75 6.32 2.90 5.25
CA VAL A 75 5.66 2.47 4.01
C VAL A 75 4.19 2.90 3.99
N LEU A 76 3.77 3.50 2.88
CA LEU A 76 2.36 3.63 2.50
C LEU A 76 2.07 2.65 1.38
N ALA A 77 1.11 1.73 1.59
CA ALA A 77 0.71 0.74 0.61
C ALA A 77 -0.79 0.83 0.34
N THR A 78 -1.18 1.03 -0.93
CA THR A 78 -2.58 1.18 -1.34
C THR A 78 -3.01 0.04 -2.25
N CYS A 79 -4.19 -0.53 -2.03
CA CYS A 79 -4.82 -1.58 -2.84
C CYS A 79 -3.86 -2.74 -3.16
N ALA A 80 -3.26 -2.79 -4.34
CA ALA A 80 -2.25 -3.79 -4.71
C ALA A 80 -1.01 -3.76 -3.79
N GLY A 81 -0.59 -2.58 -3.34
CA GLY A 81 0.48 -2.41 -2.38
C GLY A 81 0.21 -3.12 -1.05
N LEU A 82 -1.02 -3.05 -0.52
CA LEU A 82 -1.43 -3.82 0.66
C LEU A 82 -1.28 -5.33 0.44
N ILE A 83 -1.65 -5.82 -0.75
CA ILE A 83 -1.48 -7.23 -1.13
C ILE A 83 0.01 -7.62 -1.15
N LEU A 84 0.89 -6.74 -1.63
CA LEU A 84 2.34 -6.97 -1.63
C LEU A 84 2.93 -7.02 -0.21
N LEU A 85 2.42 -6.20 0.72
CA LEU A 85 2.87 -6.23 2.13
C LEU A 85 2.37 -7.46 2.90
N ALA A 86 1.22 -8.02 2.53
CA ALA A 86 0.58 -9.11 3.26
C ALA A 86 1.47 -10.36 3.36
N SER A 87 1.65 -10.87 4.58
CA SER A 87 2.35 -12.14 4.81
C SER A 87 1.57 -13.34 4.26
N ARG A 88 0.24 -13.25 4.24
CA ARG A 88 -0.66 -14.32 3.79
C ARG A 88 -1.74 -13.78 2.86
N LEU A 89 -2.09 -14.58 1.85
CA LEU A 89 -3.27 -14.34 1.00
C LEU A 89 -4.29 -15.47 1.21
N ASP A 90 -5.58 -15.16 0.98
CA ASP A 90 -6.63 -16.20 0.96
C ASP A 90 -6.23 -17.32 -0.03
N ALA A 91 -6.45 -18.58 0.34
CA ALA A 91 -6.02 -19.75 -0.41
C ALA A 91 -6.49 -19.76 -1.87
N HIS A 92 -7.62 -19.12 -2.18
CA HIS A 92 -8.10 -18.96 -3.57
C HIS A 92 -7.29 -17.94 -4.37
N ASP A 93 -6.59 -17.01 -3.69
CA ASP A 93 -5.85 -15.91 -4.28
C ASP A 93 -4.34 -16.16 -4.33
N ASP A 94 -3.83 -17.02 -3.45
CA ASP A 94 -2.41 -17.31 -3.35
C ASP A 94 -1.97 -18.30 -4.46
N LYS A 95 -1.31 -17.75 -5.48
CA LYS A 95 -0.74 -18.51 -6.61
C LYS A 95 0.79 -18.57 -6.53
N GLY A 96 1.37 -18.38 -5.36
CA GLY A 96 2.82 -18.34 -5.17
C GLY A 96 3.48 -17.11 -5.81
N THR A 97 2.73 -16.03 -6.03
CA THR A 97 3.30 -14.80 -6.59
C THR A 97 4.25 -14.15 -5.58
N PRO A 98 5.45 -13.70 -6.00
CA PRO A 98 6.38 -12.99 -5.14
C PRO A 98 5.73 -11.76 -4.50
N ARG A 99 5.99 -11.55 -3.21
CA ARG A 99 5.51 -10.40 -2.44
C ARG A 99 6.47 -10.07 -1.30
N LEU A 100 6.39 -8.87 -0.78
CA LEU A 100 7.24 -8.40 0.33
C LEU A 100 6.94 -9.17 1.62
N GLY A 101 5.67 -9.39 1.96
CA GLY A 101 5.26 -10.24 3.06
C GLY A 101 5.66 -9.75 4.45
N THR A 102 5.82 -8.44 4.64
CA THR A 102 6.35 -7.83 5.87
C THR A 102 5.29 -7.46 6.90
N MET A 103 4.01 -7.50 6.53
CA MET A 103 2.89 -7.18 7.41
C MET A 103 2.11 -8.45 7.76
N ASP A 104 1.90 -8.71 9.05
CA ASP A 104 1.21 -9.92 9.53
C ASP A 104 -0.32 -9.81 9.37
N VAL A 105 -0.76 -9.89 8.14
CA VAL A 105 -2.18 -9.87 7.75
C VAL A 105 -2.50 -10.99 6.76
N LEU A 106 -3.75 -11.46 6.80
CA LEU A 106 -4.35 -12.31 5.77
C LEU A 106 -5.27 -11.44 4.90
N VAL A 107 -4.98 -11.33 3.61
CA VAL A 107 -5.71 -10.47 2.68
C VAL A 107 -6.48 -11.32 1.65
N ARG A 108 -7.72 -10.90 1.34
CA ARG A 108 -8.53 -11.40 0.21
C ARG A 108 -8.51 -10.37 -0.90
N ARG A 109 -8.22 -10.81 -2.12
CA ARG A 109 -8.21 -10.00 -3.33
C ARG A 109 -9.62 -9.85 -3.91
N ASN A 110 -9.87 -8.75 -4.67
CA ASN A 110 -11.14 -8.51 -5.38
C ASN A 110 -12.39 -8.82 -4.55
N ALA A 111 -12.38 -8.41 -3.30
CA ALA A 111 -13.27 -8.92 -2.27
C ALA A 111 -14.70 -8.38 -2.34
N TYR A 112 -14.95 -7.28 -3.07
CA TYR A 112 -16.26 -6.64 -3.23
C TYR A 112 -17.06 -7.17 -4.44
N GLY A 113 -16.58 -8.24 -5.12
CA GLY A 113 -17.30 -8.89 -6.22
C GLY A 113 -17.40 -8.06 -7.50
N ARG A 114 -18.03 -8.65 -8.55
CA ARG A 114 -18.13 -8.02 -9.88
C ARG A 114 -19.11 -6.85 -9.94
N GLN A 115 -20.15 -6.81 -9.09
CA GLN A 115 -21.22 -5.82 -9.13
C GLN A 115 -20.91 -4.52 -8.36
N LEU A 116 -20.03 -4.58 -7.35
CA LEU A 116 -19.59 -3.42 -6.55
C LEU A 116 -18.10 -3.19 -6.74
N GLY A 117 -17.61 -3.35 -7.96
CA GLY A 117 -16.18 -3.30 -8.26
C GLY A 117 -15.49 -1.97 -7.93
N SER A 118 -16.25 -0.86 -7.84
CA SER A 118 -15.74 0.46 -7.50
C SER A 118 -16.83 1.29 -6.84
N PHE A 119 -16.50 1.97 -5.75
CA PHE A 119 -17.40 2.90 -5.04
C PHE A 119 -16.58 3.95 -4.28
N HIS A 120 -17.24 5.02 -3.89
CA HIS A 120 -16.68 6.09 -3.08
C HIS A 120 -17.50 6.24 -1.80
N THR A 121 -16.83 6.47 -0.67
CA THR A 121 -17.47 6.68 0.63
C THR A 121 -16.56 7.54 1.53
N GLU A 122 -17.05 7.87 2.72
CA GLU A 122 -16.24 8.45 3.79
C GLU A 122 -16.02 7.38 4.88
N LEU A 123 -14.82 7.38 5.48
CA LEU A 123 -14.43 6.46 6.54
C LEU A 123 -13.86 7.23 7.73
N GLU A 124 -14.20 6.77 8.94
CA GLU A 124 -13.44 7.14 10.14
C GLU A 124 -12.12 6.36 10.15
N LEU A 125 -11.01 7.07 9.99
CA LEU A 125 -9.67 6.51 10.00
C LEU A 125 -8.91 6.99 11.25
N ALA A 126 -8.48 6.06 12.08
CA ALA A 126 -7.71 6.37 13.28
C ALA A 126 -6.43 7.14 12.94
N GLY A 127 -6.26 8.33 13.52
CA GLY A 127 -5.14 9.22 13.27
C GLY A 127 -5.36 10.26 12.15
N ALA A 128 -6.44 10.15 11.35
CA ALA A 128 -6.77 11.14 10.32
C ALA A 128 -8.22 11.67 10.38
N GLY A 129 -9.09 11.08 11.23
CA GLY A 129 -10.52 11.42 11.31
C GLY A 129 -11.31 10.91 10.10
N THR A 130 -12.43 11.58 9.77
CA THR A 130 -13.25 11.21 8.60
C THR A 130 -12.54 11.63 7.33
N VAL A 131 -12.23 10.65 6.48
CA VAL A 131 -11.52 10.83 5.20
C VAL A 131 -12.31 10.23 4.04
N PRO A 132 -12.21 10.79 2.82
CA PRO A 132 -12.78 10.17 1.62
C PRO A 132 -12.00 8.88 1.29
N ALA A 133 -12.71 7.91 0.73
CA ALA A 133 -12.13 6.63 0.36
C ALA A 133 -12.71 6.10 -0.95
N THR A 134 -11.86 6.04 -1.97
CA THR A 134 -12.19 5.50 -3.29
C THR A 134 -11.71 4.06 -3.39
N PHE A 135 -12.65 3.12 -3.54
CA PHE A 135 -12.41 1.70 -3.71
C PHE A 135 -12.51 1.30 -5.18
N ILE A 136 -11.50 0.56 -5.70
CA ILE A 136 -11.48 0.04 -7.07
C ILE A 136 -11.07 -1.42 -7.02
N ARG A 137 -12.04 -2.34 -7.20
CA ARG A 137 -11.82 -3.80 -7.10
C ARG A 137 -10.98 -4.19 -5.88
N ALA A 138 -11.27 -3.54 -4.77
CA ALA A 138 -10.42 -3.50 -3.60
C ALA A 138 -10.26 -4.87 -2.91
N PRO A 139 -9.11 -5.12 -2.27
CA PRO A 139 -8.94 -6.18 -1.30
C PRO A 139 -9.61 -5.79 0.03
N PHE A 140 -9.66 -6.72 0.98
CA PHE A 140 -9.79 -6.40 2.40
C PHE A 140 -8.98 -7.38 3.27
N VAL A 141 -8.72 -7.00 4.51
CA VAL A 141 -8.00 -7.82 5.47
C VAL A 141 -9.00 -8.74 6.17
N ILE A 142 -8.75 -10.06 6.10
CA ILE A 142 -9.58 -11.09 6.76
C ILE A 142 -9.14 -11.28 8.20
N GLU A 143 -7.81 -11.30 8.43
CA GLU A 143 -7.21 -11.51 9.75
C GLU A 143 -6.04 -10.56 9.94
N THR A 144 -5.89 -10.08 11.17
CA THR A 144 -4.75 -9.29 11.62
C THR A 144 -3.98 -10.09 12.66
N GLY A 145 -2.66 -10.15 12.51
CA GLY A 145 -1.77 -10.77 13.48
C GLY A 145 -1.45 -9.86 14.68
N ALA A 146 -0.60 -10.38 15.56
CA ALA A 146 -0.17 -9.64 16.74
C ALA A 146 0.61 -8.36 16.33
N GLY A 147 0.27 -7.22 16.96
CA GLY A 147 0.92 -5.94 16.67
C GLY A 147 0.37 -5.21 15.44
N VAL A 148 -0.61 -5.76 14.73
CA VAL A 148 -1.35 -5.06 13.67
C VAL A 148 -2.54 -4.32 14.27
N GLN A 149 -2.60 -3.02 14.04
CA GLN A 149 -3.70 -2.15 14.46
C GLN A 149 -4.68 -1.97 13.30
N THR A 150 -5.96 -2.21 13.52
CA THR A 150 -7.03 -1.81 12.59
C THR A 150 -7.26 -0.31 12.71
N LEU A 151 -7.16 0.41 11.60
CA LEU A 151 -7.37 1.86 11.54
C LEU A 151 -8.76 2.25 11.02
N ALA A 152 -9.34 1.45 10.12
CA ALA A 152 -10.68 1.65 9.59
C ALA A 152 -11.34 0.36 9.14
N THR A 153 -12.68 0.35 9.21
CA THR A 153 -13.53 -0.69 8.65
C THR A 153 -14.57 -0.09 7.71
N CYS A 154 -14.99 -0.85 6.70
CA CYS A 154 -16.07 -0.50 5.77
C CYS A 154 -16.99 -1.72 5.61
N ASP A 155 -18.27 -1.56 5.89
CA ASP A 155 -19.27 -2.67 5.85
C ASP A 155 -18.81 -3.92 6.64
N GLY A 156 -18.18 -3.72 7.80
CA GLY A 156 -17.69 -4.80 8.66
C GLY A 156 -16.34 -5.41 8.21
N ASN A 157 -15.78 -5.01 7.08
CA ASN A 157 -14.49 -5.47 6.59
C ASN A 157 -13.36 -4.52 7.02
N VAL A 158 -12.21 -5.04 7.40
CA VAL A 158 -11.03 -4.24 7.72
C VAL A 158 -10.40 -3.74 6.42
N VAL A 159 -10.31 -2.41 6.26
CA VAL A 159 -9.86 -1.73 5.03
C VAL A 159 -8.64 -0.84 5.22
N ALA A 160 -8.24 -0.60 6.47
CA ALA A 160 -7.00 0.11 6.78
C ALA A 160 -6.34 -0.49 8.03
N VAL A 161 -5.05 -0.73 7.94
CA VAL A 161 -4.24 -1.36 9.00
C VAL A 161 -2.88 -0.68 9.12
N ARG A 162 -2.30 -0.78 10.33
CA ARG A 162 -0.92 -0.33 10.60
C ARG A 162 -0.17 -1.38 11.38
N GLN A 163 1.08 -1.62 11.00
CA GLN A 163 2.03 -2.40 11.78
C GLN A 163 3.38 -1.66 11.82
N GLY A 164 3.75 -1.17 13.01
CA GLY A 164 4.93 -0.31 13.12
C GLY A 164 4.83 0.92 12.22
N ASN A 165 5.76 1.06 11.29
CA ASN A 165 5.80 2.14 10.31
C ASN A 165 5.18 1.76 8.95
N GLN A 166 4.47 0.64 8.86
CA GLN A 166 3.79 0.21 7.65
C GLN A 166 2.29 0.57 7.75
N LEU A 167 1.80 1.37 6.81
CA LEU A 167 0.40 1.75 6.65
C LEU A 167 -0.16 1.06 5.40
N GLY A 168 -1.13 0.17 5.59
CA GLY A 168 -1.77 -0.60 4.51
C GLY A 168 -3.24 -0.22 4.35
N LEU A 169 -3.63 0.19 3.15
CA LEU A 169 -4.97 0.65 2.81
C LEU A 169 -5.55 -0.17 1.65
N ALA A 170 -6.81 -0.53 1.75
CA ALA A 170 -7.53 -1.22 0.67
C ALA A 170 -8.02 -0.28 -0.45
N PHE A 171 -8.05 1.03 -0.19
CA PHE A 171 -8.57 2.08 -1.05
C PHE A 171 -7.47 2.99 -1.60
N HIS A 172 -7.83 3.98 -2.41
CA HIS A 172 -6.96 4.83 -3.20
C HIS A 172 -7.01 6.30 -2.74
N PRO A 173 -6.27 6.71 -1.69
CA PRO A 173 -6.25 8.09 -1.23
C PRO A 173 -5.62 9.05 -2.23
N GLU A 174 -4.82 8.54 -3.16
CA GLU A 174 -4.19 9.32 -4.24
C GLU A 174 -5.18 9.87 -5.25
N LEU A 175 -6.38 9.30 -5.33
CA LEU A 175 -7.45 9.74 -6.24
C LEU A 175 -8.37 10.79 -5.61
N ASP A 176 -8.28 10.98 -4.30
CA ASP A 176 -9.10 11.93 -3.57
C ASP A 176 -8.37 13.26 -3.32
N GLY A 177 -9.12 14.35 -3.11
CA GLY A 177 -8.55 15.68 -2.86
C GLY A 177 -7.94 15.87 -1.48
N ASP A 178 -8.04 14.90 -0.58
CA ASP A 178 -7.67 15.00 0.83
C ASP A 178 -6.22 14.54 1.07
N PRO A 179 -5.32 15.39 1.59
CA PRO A 179 -3.91 15.03 1.80
C PRO A 179 -3.64 14.26 3.10
N ARG A 180 -4.59 14.20 4.05
CA ARG A 180 -4.36 13.75 5.44
C ARG A 180 -3.78 12.35 5.56
N ILE A 181 -4.07 11.44 4.63
CA ILE A 181 -3.47 10.10 4.64
C ILE A 181 -1.99 10.15 4.26
N HIS A 182 -1.62 10.97 3.26
CA HIS A 182 -0.22 11.18 2.91
C HIS A 182 0.52 11.95 4.02
N GLU A 183 -0.13 12.93 4.69
CA GLU A 183 0.41 13.62 5.87
C GLU A 183 0.64 12.64 7.03
N LEU A 184 -0.32 11.74 7.30
CA LEU A 184 -0.18 10.68 8.30
C LEU A 184 1.03 9.78 7.97
N PHE A 185 1.19 9.37 6.72
CA PHE A 185 2.35 8.60 6.27
C PHE A 185 3.67 9.36 6.45
N LEU A 186 3.71 10.64 6.10
CA LEU A 186 4.92 11.47 6.25
C LEU A 186 5.31 11.72 7.71
N SER A 187 4.38 11.50 8.64
CA SER A 187 4.62 11.63 10.08
C SER A 187 5.19 10.37 10.76
N LEU A 188 5.34 9.25 10.02
CA LEU A 188 5.84 7.96 10.54
C LEU A 188 7.35 7.92 10.80
#